data_cae77644afb642faa4026635a17c6a30
#
_entry.id   cae77644afb642faa4026635a17c6a30
#
_cell.length_a   1.000
_cell.length_b   1.000
_cell.length_c   1.000
_cell.angle_alpha   90.00
_cell.angle_beta   90.00
_cell.angle_gamma   90.00
#
_symmetry.space_group_name_H-M   'P 1'
#
loop_
_entity.id
_entity.type
_entity.pdbx_description
1 polymer ?
#
loop_
_entity_poly.entity_id
_entity_poly.type
_entity_poly.pdbx_seq_one_letter_code
_entity_poly.pdbx_strand_id
1 'polypeptide(L)'
;MKQILSLITFFFLFNVISSKHEGELYDAGRSTLINLNPMNFDTQITNNRNKNIISFIHFYSPDDGKSNELKEVFIELDKEYSGMFKLAGLNCKKYKDLCSKQGVTEFPTYKIYPPLPAPPMKYEGKIEPKKIISYLGRFVENKAQELNNNNFDDFISSKSSIPKVLLFTNKKGIPLIFKRLSLQFDVSKYIYY
;
A
#
# COMPACT_ATOMS: atom_id res chain seq x y z
N MET A 1 2.07 -56.63 -2.40
CA MET A 1 0.96 -55.80 -1.89
C MET A 1 1.40 -54.60 -1.06
N LYS A 2 2.46 -54.63 -0.26
CA LYS A 2 2.90 -53.46 0.57
C LYS A 2 3.49 -52.29 -0.22
N GLN A 3 4.05 -52.50 -1.41
CA GLN A 3 4.63 -51.37 -2.21
C GLN A 3 3.60 -50.59 -3.00
N ILE A 4 2.47 -51.17 -3.36
CA ILE A 4 1.39 -50.46 -4.10
C ILE A 4 0.62 -49.52 -3.17
N LEU A 5 0.50 -49.88 -1.89
CA LEU A 5 -0.18 -49.02 -0.91
C LEU A 5 0.62 -47.73 -0.59
N SER A 6 1.95 -47.78 -0.65
CA SER A 6 2.85 -46.65 -0.42
C SER A 6 2.80 -45.62 -1.57
N LEU A 7 2.61 -46.05 -2.81
CA LEU A 7 2.50 -45.19 -3.98
C LEU A 7 1.15 -44.44 -4.02
N ILE A 8 0.09 -45.08 -3.57
CA ILE A 8 -1.24 -44.46 -3.53
C ILE A 8 -1.32 -43.36 -2.44
N THR A 9 -0.70 -43.59 -1.29
CA THR A 9 -0.65 -42.55 -0.23
C THR A 9 0.24 -41.35 -0.61
N PHE A 10 1.32 -41.59 -1.39
CA PHE A 10 2.16 -40.47 -1.88
C PHE A 10 1.46 -39.64 -2.96
N PHE A 11 0.62 -40.27 -3.80
CA PHE A 11 -0.17 -39.54 -4.82
C PHE A 11 -1.31 -38.71 -4.21
N PHE A 12 -1.89 -39.12 -3.09
CA PHE A 12 -2.93 -38.35 -2.37
C PHE A 12 -2.37 -37.17 -1.63
N LEU A 13 -1.12 -37.20 -1.16
CA LEU A 13 -0.47 -36.09 -0.47
C LEU A 13 -0.03 -34.96 -1.43
N PHE A 14 0.20 -35.28 -2.72
CA PHE A 14 0.65 -34.30 -3.70
C PHE A 14 -0.53 -33.44 -4.27
N ASN A 15 -1.78 -33.85 -4.11
CA ASN A 15 -2.95 -33.12 -4.59
C ASN A 15 -3.52 -32.12 -3.57
N VAL A 16 -2.94 -31.96 -2.39
CA VAL A 16 -3.47 -31.07 -1.34
C VAL A 16 -2.79 -29.68 -1.35
N ILE A 17 -1.75 -29.45 -2.18
CA ILE A 17 -0.98 -28.18 -2.17
C ILE A 17 -1.22 -27.34 -3.44
N SER A 18 -2.35 -27.46 -4.10
CA SER A 18 -2.74 -26.49 -5.11
C SER A 18 -4.14 -25.99 -4.84
N SER A 19 -4.35 -25.44 -3.68
CA SER A 19 -5.44 -24.47 -3.49
C SER A 19 -5.01 -23.20 -4.22
N LYS A 20 -5.12 -23.21 -5.57
CA LYS A 20 -5.31 -21.96 -6.30
C LYS A 20 -6.44 -21.23 -5.58
N HIS A 21 -6.17 -20.02 -5.08
CA HIS A 21 -7.24 -19.10 -4.67
C HIS A 21 -8.05 -18.79 -5.93
N GLU A 22 -8.97 -19.71 -6.27
CA GLU A 22 -9.83 -19.56 -7.45
C GLU A 22 -10.57 -18.23 -7.37
N GLY A 23 -10.30 -17.36 -8.31
CA GLY A 23 -10.96 -16.08 -8.47
C GLY A 23 -10.29 -14.87 -7.80
N GLU A 24 -9.15 -15.02 -7.12
CA GLU A 24 -8.41 -13.85 -6.64
C GLU A 24 -7.49 -13.31 -7.75
N LEU A 25 -7.56 -11.99 -7.98
CA LEU A 25 -6.75 -11.32 -9.00
C LEU A 25 -5.26 -11.26 -8.59
N TYR A 26 -4.99 -11.11 -7.31
CA TYR A 26 -3.64 -10.97 -6.78
C TYR A 26 -3.17 -12.25 -6.10
N ASP A 27 -2.03 -12.75 -6.55
CA ASP A 27 -1.41 -13.95 -6.00
C ASP A 27 -0.40 -13.57 -4.90
N ALA A 28 -0.60 -14.10 -3.71
CA ALA A 28 0.28 -13.87 -2.56
C ALA A 28 1.76 -14.28 -2.79
N GLY A 29 2.03 -15.11 -3.79
CA GLY A 29 3.41 -15.50 -4.16
C GLY A 29 4.16 -14.48 -5.03
N ARG A 30 3.48 -13.50 -5.62
CA ARG A 30 4.06 -12.52 -6.55
C ARG A 30 4.20 -11.11 -6.01
N SER A 31 3.47 -10.77 -4.98
CA SER A 31 3.42 -9.43 -4.42
C SER A 31 3.09 -9.46 -2.93
N THR A 32 3.33 -8.35 -2.23
CA THR A 32 2.88 -8.14 -0.85
C THR A 32 1.47 -7.54 -0.78
N LEU A 33 0.79 -7.46 -1.93
CA LEU A 33 -0.60 -7.04 -2.04
C LEU A 33 -1.52 -7.91 -1.18
N ILE A 34 -2.37 -7.23 -0.43
CA ILE A 34 -3.29 -7.90 0.49
C ILE A 34 -4.60 -8.19 -0.24
N ASN A 35 -5.03 -9.45 -0.29
CA ASN A 35 -6.40 -9.79 -0.65
C ASN A 35 -7.32 -9.53 0.55
N LEU A 36 -8.17 -8.52 0.40
CA LEU A 36 -9.13 -8.14 1.42
C LEU A 36 -10.39 -9.03 1.36
N ASN A 37 -10.97 -9.24 2.52
CA ASN A 37 -12.19 -10.01 2.72
C ASN A 37 -12.95 -9.46 3.95
N PRO A 38 -14.18 -9.90 4.24
CA PRO A 38 -14.95 -9.40 5.38
C PRO A 38 -14.29 -9.57 6.76
N MET A 39 -13.38 -10.56 6.90
CA MET A 39 -12.73 -10.82 8.19
C MET A 39 -11.54 -9.89 8.44
N ASN A 40 -10.86 -9.41 7.39
CA ASN A 40 -9.64 -8.61 7.54
C ASN A 40 -9.79 -7.14 7.12
N PHE A 41 -10.84 -6.76 6.41
CA PHE A 41 -11.00 -5.42 5.84
C PHE A 41 -10.89 -4.32 6.90
N ASP A 42 -11.77 -4.35 7.89
CA ASP A 42 -11.83 -3.31 8.91
C ASP A 42 -10.55 -3.24 9.73
N THR A 43 -10.00 -4.38 10.13
CA THR A 43 -8.76 -4.45 10.90
C THR A 43 -7.57 -3.90 10.10
N GLN A 44 -7.42 -4.30 8.84
CA GLN A 44 -6.32 -3.82 7.99
C GLN A 44 -6.43 -2.32 7.73
N ILE A 45 -7.61 -1.83 7.37
CA ILE A 45 -7.82 -0.41 7.07
C ILE A 45 -7.62 0.45 8.33
N THR A 46 -8.23 0.07 9.44
CA THR A 46 -8.12 0.82 10.71
C THR A 46 -6.69 0.86 11.22
N ASN A 47 -5.99 -0.28 11.22
CA ASN A 47 -4.60 -0.35 11.67
C ASN A 47 -3.68 0.52 10.80
N ASN A 48 -3.87 0.51 9.48
CA ASN A 48 -3.07 1.33 8.57
C ASN A 48 -3.31 2.82 8.83
N ARG A 49 -4.57 3.24 8.92
CA ARG A 49 -4.93 4.65 9.16
C ARG A 49 -4.40 5.17 10.50
N ASN A 50 -4.48 4.36 11.55
CA ASN A 50 -3.94 4.70 12.89
C ASN A 50 -2.40 4.81 12.90
N LYS A 51 -1.72 4.13 11.98
CA LYS A 51 -0.26 4.18 11.82
C LYS A 51 0.20 5.23 10.79
N ASN A 52 -0.67 6.15 10.39
CA ASN A 52 -0.41 7.11 9.33
C ASN A 52 0.03 6.45 8.01
N ILE A 53 -0.54 5.27 7.69
CA ILE A 53 -0.30 4.55 6.45
C ILE A 53 -1.53 4.68 5.56
N ILE A 54 -1.32 5.12 4.33
CA ILE A 54 -2.35 5.23 3.32
C ILE A 54 -2.59 3.85 2.71
N SER A 55 -3.86 3.43 2.64
CA SER A 55 -4.24 2.25 1.88
C SER A 55 -4.88 2.65 0.55
N PHE A 56 -4.46 2.01 -0.54
CA PHE A 56 -5.02 2.18 -1.87
C PHE A 56 -5.57 0.84 -2.35
N ILE A 57 -6.89 0.78 -2.56
CA ILE A 57 -7.61 -0.47 -2.76
C ILE A 57 -8.21 -0.51 -4.15
N HIS A 58 -7.93 -1.61 -4.87
CA HIS A 58 -8.57 -1.98 -6.11
C HIS A 58 -9.78 -2.88 -5.81
N PHE A 59 -10.97 -2.33 -6.00
CA PHE A 59 -12.23 -3.07 -6.01
C PHE A 59 -12.45 -3.60 -7.42
N TYR A 60 -12.47 -4.91 -7.57
CA TYR A 60 -12.48 -5.55 -8.89
C TYR A 60 -13.49 -6.67 -9.00
N SER A 61 -13.83 -7.00 -10.24
CA SER A 61 -14.45 -8.27 -10.59
C SER A 61 -13.49 -9.09 -11.45
N PRO A 62 -13.25 -10.38 -11.15
CA PRO A 62 -12.41 -11.24 -12.00
C PRO A 62 -12.91 -11.37 -13.44
N ASP A 63 -14.21 -11.15 -13.66
CA ASP A 63 -14.84 -11.24 -14.99
C ASP A 63 -14.71 -9.92 -15.77
N ASP A 64 -14.24 -8.83 -15.13
CA ASP A 64 -14.05 -7.54 -15.79
C ASP A 64 -12.66 -7.43 -16.43
N GLY A 65 -12.63 -7.24 -17.74
CA GLY A 65 -11.39 -7.17 -18.52
C GLY A 65 -10.49 -6.03 -18.07
N LYS A 66 -11.04 -4.84 -17.77
CA LYS A 66 -10.27 -3.68 -17.32
C LYS A 66 -9.63 -3.93 -15.95
N SER A 67 -10.32 -4.61 -15.04
CA SER A 67 -9.74 -5.03 -13.75
C SER A 67 -8.51 -5.91 -13.94
N ASN A 68 -8.56 -6.82 -14.92
CA ASN A 68 -7.43 -7.71 -15.22
C ASN A 68 -6.26 -6.98 -15.87
N GLU A 69 -6.51 -6.07 -16.81
CA GLU A 69 -5.46 -5.28 -17.49
C GLU A 69 -4.63 -4.45 -16.52
N LEU A 70 -5.26 -3.91 -15.46
CA LEU A 70 -4.62 -3.02 -14.51
C LEU A 70 -3.92 -3.73 -13.34
N LYS A 71 -4.00 -5.06 -13.29
CA LYS A 71 -3.36 -5.88 -12.27
C LYS A 71 -1.86 -5.62 -12.16
N GLU A 72 -1.16 -5.61 -13.30
CA GLU A 72 0.30 -5.49 -13.32
C GLU A 72 0.76 -4.11 -12.82
N VAL A 73 -0.01 -3.06 -13.07
CA VAL A 73 0.26 -1.71 -12.53
C VAL A 73 0.27 -1.73 -10.99
N PHE A 74 -0.68 -2.45 -10.38
CA PHE A 74 -0.73 -2.60 -8.92
C PHE A 74 0.45 -3.41 -8.37
N ILE A 75 0.84 -4.48 -9.07
CA ILE A 75 1.99 -5.31 -8.67
C ILE A 75 3.30 -4.50 -8.76
N GLU A 76 3.46 -3.70 -9.81
CA GLU A 76 4.61 -2.82 -9.98
C GLU A 76 4.68 -1.76 -8.87
N LEU A 77 3.55 -1.09 -8.59
CA LEU A 77 3.45 -0.13 -7.50
C LEU A 77 3.80 -0.74 -6.14
N ASP A 78 3.31 -1.96 -5.87
CA ASP A 78 3.60 -2.65 -4.62
C ASP A 78 5.10 -2.96 -4.47
N LYS A 79 5.75 -3.40 -5.54
CA LYS A 79 7.19 -3.67 -5.54
C LYS A 79 8.02 -2.41 -5.30
N GLU A 80 7.67 -1.31 -5.96
CA GLU A 80 8.45 -0.07 -5.89
C GLU A 80 8.20 0.71 -4.60
N TYR A 81 6.96 0.71 -4.10
CA TYR A 81 6.55 1.54 -2.96
C TYR A 81 6.14 0.73 -1.73
N SER A 82 6.57 -0.53 -1.65
CA SER A 82 6.36 -1.38 -0.47
C SER A 82 6.85 -0.69 0.80
N GLY A 83 6.00 -0.66 1.83
CA GLY A 83 6.29 0.05 3.08
C GLY A 83 5.92 1.54 3.13
N MET A 84 5.75 2.20 1.97
CA MET A 84 5.21 3.57 1.94
C MET A 84 3.69 3.60 1.98
N PHE A 85 3.08 2.75 1.17
CA PHE A 85 1.63 2.59 1.04
C PHE A 85 1.25 1.13 1.26
N LYS A 86 -0.01 0.89 1.57
CA LYS A 86 -0.58 -0.45 1.54
C LYS A 86 -1.50 -0.58 0.34
N LEU A 87 -1.12 -1.45 -0.57
CA LEU A 87 -1.90 -1.78 -1.74
C LEU A 87 -2.69 -3.06 -1.48
N ALA A 88 -3.94 -3.08 -1.88
CA ALA A 88 -4.82 -4.21 -1.63
C ALA A 88 -5.84 -4.40 -2.76
N GLY A 89 -6.31 -5.63 -2.92
CA GLY A 89 -7.40 -5.97 -3.80
C GLY A 89 -8.61 -6.49 -3.02
N LEU A 90 -9.81 -6.16 -3.49
CA LEU A 90 -11.07 -6.71 -2.98
C LEU A 90 -11.90 -7.27 -4.13
N ASN A 91 -12.14 -8.57 -4.09
CA ASN A 91 -12.96 -9.28 -5.07
C ASN A 91 -14.45 -9.02 -4.83
N CYS A 92 -15.05 -8.16 -5.61
CA CYS A 92 -16.45 -7.78 -5.47
C CYS A 92 -17.43 -8.78 -6.07
N LYS A 93 -16.98 -9.72 -6.91
CA LYS A 93 -17.81 -10.87 -7.31
C LYS A 93 -18.06 -11.79 -6.11
N LYS A 94 -17.02 -12.01 -5.30
CA LYS A 94 -17.05 -12.87 -4.12
C LYS A 94 -17.66 -12.17 -2.89
N TYR A 95 -17.35 -10.89 -2.68
CA TYR A 95 -17.72 -10.13 -1.48
C TYR A 95 -18.61 -8.92 -1.81
N LYS A 96 -19.74 -9.17 -2.50
CA LYS A 96 -20.67 -8.14 -2.98
C LYS A 96 -21.14 -7.18 -1.89
N ASP A 97 -21.55 -7.73 -0.74
CA ASP A 97 -22.08 -6.93 0.37
C ASP A 97 -21.03 -5.97 0.95
N LEU A 98 -19.77 -6.43 1.05
CA LEU A 98 -18.68 -5.58 1.52
C LEU A 98 -18.42 -4.45 0.52
N CYS A 99 -18.37 -4.75 -0.79
CA CYS A 99 -18.20 -3.73 -1.82
C CYS A 99 -19.34 -2.71 -1.82
N SER A 100 -20.59 -3.17 -1.70
CA SER A 100 -21.77 -2.29 -1.59
C SER A 100 -21.70 -1.39 -0.36
N LYS A 101 -21.30 -1.91 0.80
CA LYS A 101 -21.06 -1.12 2.02
C LYS A 101 -19.97 -0.06 1.82
N GLN A 102 -19.00 -0.32 0.95
CA GLN A 102 -17.98 0.67 0.57
C GLN A 102 -18.44 1.62 -0.54
N GLY A 103 -19.69 1.56 -0.99
CA GLY A 103 -20.25 2.41 -2.05
C GLY A 103 -19.67 2.10 -3.43
N VAL A 104 -19.28 0.84 -3.69
CA VAL A 104 -18.76 0.40 -4.99
C VAL A 104 -19.85 -0.29 -5.79
N THR A 105 -20.16 0.29 -6.96
CA THR A 105 -21.21 -0.18 -7.86
C THR A 105 -20.73 -0.54 -9.27
N GLU A 106 -19.49 -0.17 -9.59
CA GLU A 106 -18.86 -0.36 -10.91
C GLU A 106 -17.41 -0.83 -10.79
N PHE A 107 -16.89 -1.51 -11.81
CA PHE A 107 -15.54 -2.07 -11.83
C PHE A 107 -14.75 -1.65 -13.08
N PRO A 108 -13.42 -1.44 -12.93
CA PRO A 108 -12.71 -1.34 -11.65
C PRO A 108 -13.04 -0.04 -10.90
N THR A 109 -13.09 -0.08 -9.58
CA THR A 109 -13.14 1.11 -8.73
C THR A 109 -11.92 1.14 -7.82
N TYR A 110 -11.31 2.32 -7.67
CA TYR A 110 -10.15 2.54 -6.81
C TYR A 110 -10.52 3.48 -5.67
N LYS A 111 -10.20 3.09 -4.43
CA LYS A 111 -10.44 3.94 -3.27
C LYS A 111 -9.18 4.12 -2.44
N ILE A 112 -9.05 5.31 -1.90
CA ILE A 112 -7.97 5.70 -1.00
C ILE A 112 -8.55 5.80 0.40
N TYR A 113 -7.84 5.19 1.34
CA TYR A 113 -8.10 5.31 2.77
C TYR A 113 -6.91 6.02 3.40
N PRO A 114 -6.97 7.36 3.49
CA PRO A 114 -5.89 8.16 4.06
C PRO A 114 -5.84 7.99 5.59
N PRO A 115 -4.78 8.48 6.27
CA PRO A 115 -4.75 8.59 7.71
C PRO A 115 -5.97 9.33 8.27
N LEU A 116 -6.33 9.04 9.51
CA LEU A 116 -7.38 9.78 10.20
C LEU A 116 -6.95 11.25 10.42
N PRO A 117 -7.88 12.20 10.40
CA PRO A 117 -9.35 12.06 10.31
C PRO A 117 -9.92 12.08 8.89
N ALA A 118 -9.09 12.16 7.84
CA ALA A 118 -9.56 12.31 6.47
C ALA A 118 -10.46 11.12 6.04
N PRO A 119 -11.62 11.34 5.39
CA PRO A 119 -12.52 10.27 4.97
C PRO A 119 -11.94 9.47 3.79
N PRO A 120 -12.39 8.21 3.59
CA PRO A 120 -12.11 7.48 2.37
C PRO A 120 -12.67 8.20 1.14
N MET A 121 -11.96 8.11 0.00
CA MET A 121 -12.36 8.77 -1.23
C MET A 121 -12.10 7.90 -2.46
N LYS A 122 -12.90 8.09 -3.52
CA LYS A 122 -12.69 7.46 -4.81
C LYS A 122 -11.51 8.13 -5.51
N TYR A 123 -10.67 7.34 -6.15
CA TYR A 123 -9.62 7.84 -7.03
C TYR A 123 -10.14 7.83 -8.48
N GLU A 124 -10.15 8.99 -9.10
CA GLU A 124 -10.66 9.20 -10.46
C GLU A 124 -9.55 9.58 -11.46
N GLY A 125 -8.31 9.49 -11.02
CA GLY A 125 -7.15 9.78 -11.87
C GLY A 125 -6.79 8.63 -12.79
N LYS A 126 -5.81 8.87 -13.66
CA LYS A 126 -5.26 7.84 -14.53
C LYS A 126 -4.55 6.76 -13.71
N ILE A 127 -4.73 5.50 -14.11
CA ILE A 127 -4.06 4.35 -13.48
C ILE A 127 -2.66 4.18 -14.10
N GLU A 128 -1.82 5.14 -13.81
CA GLU A 128 -0.40 5.20 -14.15
C GLU A 128 0.41 5.33 -12.85
N PRO A 129 1.50 4.55 -12.64
CA PRO A 129 2.26 4.55 -11.38
C PRO A 129 2.60 5.96 -10.90
N LYS A 130 3.18 6.79 -11.74
CA LYS A 130 3.58 8.17 -11.39
C LYS A 130 2.40 9.04 -10.96
N LYS A 131 1.23 8.89 -11.59
CA LYS A 131 0.03 9.67 -11.25
C LYS A 131 -0.56 9.23 -9.91
N ILE A 132 -0.64 7.93 -9.70
CA ILE A 132 -1.11 7.35 -8.43
C ILE A 132 -0.21 7.81 -7.30
N ILE A 133 1.12 7.65 -7.41
CA ILE A 133 2.07 8.03 -6.36
C ILE A 133 2.06 9.53 -6.08
N SER A 134 1.99 10.36 -7.13
CA SER A 134 1.85 11.80 -6.95
C SER A 134 0.58 12.18 -6.19
N TYR A 135 -0.52 11.46 -6.43
CA TYR A 135 -1.77 11.69 -5.74
C TYR A 135 -1.72 11.21 -4.27
N LEU A 136 -1.27 9.96 -4.04
CA LEU A 136 -1.13 9.41 -2.69
C LEU A 136 -0.17 10.22 -1.82
N GLY A 137 0.89 10.73 -2.43
CA GLY A 137 1.89 11.57 -1.75
C GLY A 137 1.35 12.85 -1.11
N ARG A 138 0.17 13.32 -1.52
CA ARG A 138 -0.50 14.47 -0.91
C ARG A 138 -1.02 14.19 0.50
N PHE A 139 -1.28 12.93 0.80
CA PHE A 139 -1.80 12.47 2.10
C PHE A 139 -0.68 11.99 3.05
N VAL A 140 0.56 11.96 2.57
CA VAL A 140 1.70 11.64 3.43
C VAL A 140 2.02 12.86 4.27
N GLU A 141 1.82 12.72 5.58
CA GLU A 141 2.23 13.73 6.55
C GLU A 141 3.73 14.01 6.43
N ASN A 142 4.12 15.24 6.67
CA ASN A 142 5.50 15.67 6.61
C ASN A 142 5.92 16.29 7.95
N LYS A 143 6.92 15.71 8.59
CA LYS A 143 7.60 16.26 9.77
C LYS A 143 9.00 16.80 9.47
N ALA A 144 9.43 16.71 8.21
CA ALA A 144 10.70 17.32 7.82
C ALA A 144 10.51 18.83 7.61
N GLN A 145 11.54 19.59 7.93
CA GLN A 145 11.58 21.02 7.77
C GLN A 145 12.62 21.40 6.73
N GLU A 146 12.40 22.52 6.04
CA GLU A 146 13.34 23.07 5.10
C GLU A 146 14.34 23.96 5.85
N LEU A 147 15.62 23.69 5.61
CA LEU A 147 16.71 24.51 6.16
C LEU A 147 17.15 25.56 5.15
N ASN A 148 17.48 26.73 5.70
CA ASN A 148 18.06 27.85 4.96
C ASN A 148 19.06 28.58 5.88
N ASN A 149 19.71 29.61 5.38
CA ASN A 149 20.71 30.36 6.14
C ASN A 149 20.20 30.97 7.45
N ASN A 150 18.88 31.19 7.58
CA ASN A 150 18.33 31.84 8.78
C ASN A 150 18.05 30.84 9.92
N ASN A 151 17.90 29.56 9.63
CA ASN A 151 17.52 28.54 10.64
C ASN A 151 18.54 27.39 10.78
N PHE A 152 19.62 27.41 10.01
CA PHE A 152 20.64 26.36 10.01
C PHE A 152 21.40 26.31 11.34
N ASP A 153 21.84 27.44 11.85
CA ASP A 153 22.62 27.51 13.09
C ASP A 153 21.79 27.08 14.31
N ASP A 154 20.54 27.50 14.35
CA ASP A 154 19.58 27.05 15.38
C ASP A 154 19.36 25.55 15.32
N PHE A 155 19.26 25.00 14.13
CA PHE A 155 19.15 23.56 13.94
C PHE A 155 20.38 22.82 14.46
N ILE A 156 21.59 23.26 14.07
CA ILE A 156 22.83 22.59 14.47
C ILE A 156 23.01 22.66 15.99
N SER A 157 22.73 23.81 16.60
CA SER A 157 22.90 24.02 18.05
C SER A 157 21.80 23.42 18.90
N SER A 158 20.60 23.14 18.29
CA SER A 158 19.48 22.58 19.03
C SER A 158 19.75 21.14 19.49
N LYS A 159 19.33 20.82 20.74
CA LYS A 159 19.28 19.47 21.36
C LYS A 159 20.32 18.48 20.84
N SER A 160 21.54 18.58 21.35
CA SER A 160 22.69 17.76 20.93
C SER A 160 22.51 16.24 21.11
N SER A 161 21.57 15.79 21.93
CA SER A 161 21.30 14.37 22.22
C SER A 161 20.41 13.65 21.19
N ILE A 162 19.78 14.39 20.27
CA ILE A 162 18.90 13.80 19.26
C ILE A 162 19.64 13.71 17.93
N PRO A 163 19.70 12.53 17.31
CA PRO A 163 20.30 12.38 15.98
C PRO A 163 19.62 13.32 14.97
N LYS A 164 20.43 13.98 14.15
CA LYS A 164 19.97 14.90 13.11
C LYS A 164 20.17 14.26 11.74
N VAL A 165 19.16 14.28 10.90
CA VAL A 165 19.21 13.75 9.53
C VAL A 165 19.03 14.91 8.56
N LEU A 166 20.03 15.12 7.71
CA LEU A 166 20.05 16.13 6.66
C LEU A 166 19.95 15.48 5.29
N LEU A 167 19.10 16.00 4.44
CA LEU A 167 19.04 15.65 3.04
C LEU A 167 19.49 16.86 2.20
N PHE A 168 20.57 16.69 1.46
CA PHE A 168 21.02 17.66 0.46
C PHE A 168 20.45 17.27 -0.91
N THR A 169 19.71 18.17 -1.54
CA THR A 169 19.06 17.90 -2.83
C THR A 169 18.91 19.17 -3.65
N ASN A 170 18.99 19.05 -4.96
CA ASN A 170 18.66 20.13 -5.91
C ASN A 170 17.22 20.04 -6.42
N LYS A 171 16.42 19.09 -5.93
CA LYS A 171 15.01 18.93 -6.31
C LYS A 171 14.15 19.85 -5.46
N LYS A 172 13.23 20.56 -6.08
CA LYS A 172 12.24 21.37 -5.37
C LYS A 172 11.28 20.49 -4.56
N GLY A 173 11.03 20.89 -3.31
CA GLY A 173 10.12 20.24 -2.39
C GLY A 173 10.69 18.98 -1.72
N ILE A 174 10.00 18.54 -0.68
CA ILE A 174 10.44 17.41 0.15
C ILE A 174 10.13 16.09 -0.55
N PRO A 175 11.13 15.26 -0.87
CA PRO A 175 10.91 13.95 -1.51
C PRO A 175 10.00 13.05 -0.67
N LEU A 176 9.13 12.27 -1.33
CA LEU A 176 8.16 11.41 -0.68
C LEU A 176 8.78 10.43 0.30
N ILE A 177 9.93 9.84 -0.07
CA ILE A 177 10.67 8.94 0.82
C ILE A 177 11.12 9.66 2.11
N PHE A 178 11.56 10.90 2.01
CA PHE A 178 12.01 11.67 3.16
C PHE A 178 10.84 12.07 4.07
N LYS A 179 9.68 12.42 3.50
CA LYS A 179 8.44 12.60 4.25
C LYS A 179 8.11 11.35 5.06
N ARG A 180 8.16 10.18 4.42
CA ARG A 180 7.84 8.91 5.08
C ARG A 180 8.83 8.58 6.19
N LEU A 181 10.12 8.73 5.94
CA LEU A 181 11.17 8.56 6.97
C LEU A 181 10.96 9.52 8.14
N SER A 182 10.50 10.73 7.87
CA SER A 182 10.23 11.72 8.91
C SER A 182 9.13 11.31 9.90
N LEU A 183 8.29 10.33 9.57
CA LEU A 183 7.25 9.78 10.44
C LEU A 183 7.70 8.55 11.22
N GLN A 184 8.74 7.84 10.74
CA GLN A 184 9.16 6.56 11.33
C GLN A 184 10.15 6.71 12.47
N PHE A 185 10.93 7.77 12.46
CA PHE A 185 11.99 7.96 13.43
C PHE A 185 11.75 9.21 14.27
N ASP A 186 11.96 9.09 15.56
CA ASP A 186 11.96 10.23 16.49
C ASP A 186 13.35 10.92 16.44
N VAL A 187 13.61 11.59 15.32
CA VAL A 187 14.84 12.35 15.07
C VAL A 187 14.48 13.74 14.55
N SER A 188 15.35 14.71 14.74
CA SER A 188 15.21 16.00 14.08
C SER A 188 15.51 15.85 12.59
N LYS A 189 14.56 16.24 11.75
CA LYS A 189 14.53 15.90 10.32
C LYS A 189 14.46 17.17 9.50
N TYR A 190 15.49 17.42 8.68
CA TYR A 190 15.59 18.65 7.91
C TYR A 190 16.11 18.40 6.51
N ILE A 191 15.71 19.26 5.59
CA ILE A 191 16.16 19.26 4.20
C ILE A 191 16.88 20.57 3.93
N TYR A 192 18.05 20.47 3.33
CA TYR A 192 18.83 21.60 2.84
C TYR A 192 18.83 21.59 1.31
N TYR A 193 18.56 22.76 0.69
CA TYR A 193 18.59 22.95 -0.77
C TYR A 193 19.86 23.68 -1.19
#